data_7df08201e4c8b382d243b6db67542593
#
_entry.id   7df08201e4c8b382d243b6db67542593
#
_cell.length_a   1.000
_cell.length_b   1.000
_cell.length_c   1.000
_cell.angle_alpha   90.00
_cell.angle_beta   90.00
_cell.angle_gamma   90.00
#
_symmetry.space_group_name_H-M   'P 1'
#
loop_
_entity.id
_entity.type
_entity.pdbx_description
1 polymer ?
#
loop_
_entity_poly.entity_id
_entity_poly.type
_entity_poly.pdbx_seq_one_letter_code
_entity_poly.pdbx_strand_id
1 'polypeptide(L)' 'MMLSACSKTSEETCKSEVKLIACTKEYMPVCGCDNVTYSNKCVAESQGLNSWVNGACNN' A
#
# COMPACT_ATOMS: atom_id res chain seq x y z
N MET A 1 -0.95 -31.75 7.95
CA MET A 1 -0.94 -31.20 7.74
C MET A 1 -0.75 -30.20 7.54
N MET A 2 -0.64 -29.70 7.42
CA MET A 2 -0.38 -28.80 7.26
C MET A 2 -0.53 -27.81 7.16
N LEU A 3 -0.42 -27.25 7.09
CA LEU A 3 -0.40 -26.36 7.03
C LEU A 3 -0.40 -25.37 6.90
N SER A 4 -0.29 -24.81 6.79
CA SER A 4 -0.21 -24.00 6.77
C SER A 4 -0.21 -23.02 6.64
N ALA A 5 -0.09 -22.59 6.57
CA ALA A 5 0.01 -21.75 6.32
C ALA A 5 -0.14 -20.65 6.45
N CYS A 6 -0.21 -20.03 6.66
CA CYS A 6 -0.36 -19.02 6.86
C CYS A 6 0.33 -18.17 6.53
N SER A 7 0.51 -17.91 5.98
CA SER A 7 1.16 -17.13 5.53
C SER A 7 0.88 -15.89 5.63
N LYS A 8 1.06 -15.24 6.47
CA LYS A 8 0.88 -13.99 6.54
C LYS A 8 1.83 -13.37 5.77
N THR A 9 1.63 -12.76 4.78
CA THR A 9 2.58 -12.03 4.01
C THR A 9 2.67 -10.67 4.58
N SER A 10 3.70 -9.97 4.27
CA SER A 10 3.82 -8.61 4.74
C SER A 10 2.72 -7.76 4.15
N GLU A 11 2.14 -8.15 3.05
CA GLU A 11 1.06 -7.39 2.53
C GLU A 11 -0.11 -7.35 3.45
N GLU A 12 -0.39 -8.43 4.11
CA GLU A 12 -1.50 -8.43 5.02
C GLU A 12 -1.30 -7.55 6.18
N THR A 13 -0.08 -7.46 6.70
CA THR A 13 0.17 -6.60 7.83
C THR A 13 0.32 -5.16 7.39
N CYS A 14 0.63 -4.90 6.15
CA CYS A 14 0.85 -3.54 5.72
C CYS A 14 -0.42 -2.85 5.24
N LYS A 15 -1.51 -3.59 5.08
CA LYS A 15 -2.74 -3.00 4.60
C LYS A 15 -3.81 -3.09 5.68
N SER A 16 -4.56 -2.02 5.80
CA SER A 16 -5.67 -1.96 6.72
C SER A 16 -6.92 -1.66 5.90
N GLU A 17 -7.94 -1.20 6.55
CA GLU A 17 -9.17 -0.91 5.86
C GLU A 17 -9.03 0.29 4.95
N VAL A 18 -9.71 0.26 3.85
CA VAL A 18 -9.75 1.38 2.94
C VAL A 18 -10.40 2.57 3.66
N LYS A 19 -9.86 3.75 3.46
CA LYS A 19 -10.37 4.95 4.08
C LYS A 19 -10.89 5.88 3.01
N LEU A 20 -11.92 6.61 3.33
CA LEU A 20 -12.45 7.58 2.39
C LEU A 20 -11.80 8.91 2.68
N ILE A 21 -10.73 9.18 1.98
CA ILE A 21 -9.97 10.40 2.17
C ILE A 21 -9.99 11.19 0.88
N ALA A 22 -10.23 12.49 0.99
CA ALA A 22 -10.20 13.35 -0.16
C ALA A 22 -8.75 13.71 -0.44
N CYS A 23 -8.21 13.23 -1.53
CA CYS A 23 -6.83 13.46 -1.88
C CYS A 23 -6.70 14.49 -2.97
N THR A 24 -5.61 15.26 -2.92
CA THR A 24 -5.32 16.17 -4.00
C THR A 24 -4.85 15.36 -5.20
N LYS A 25 -4.76 16.01 -6.33
CA LYS A 25 -4.39 15.31 -7.53
C LYS A 25 -2.94 15.50 -7.92
N GLU A 26 -2.12 15.91 -6.97
CA GLU A 26 -0.72 16.07 -7.30
C GLU A 26 -0.13 14.69 -7.58
N TYR A 27 0.79 14.64 -8.50
CA TYR A 27 1.39 13.39 -8.86
C TYR A 27 2.79 13.32 -8.27
N MET A 28 2.92 12.61 -7.17
CA MET A 28 4.20 12.36 -6.54
C MET A 28 4.19 10.89 -6.17
N PRO A 29 4.54 10.03 -7.10
CA PRO A 29 4.31 8.60 -6.93
C PRO A 29 5.06 8.00 -5.76
N VAL A 30 4.43 7.03 -5.15
CA VAL A 30 5.03 6.28 -4.06
C VAL A 30 4.85 4.80 -4.35
N CYS A 31 5.75 3.99 -3.84
CA CYS A 31 5.61 2.56 -3.96
C CYS A 31 5.04 2.05 -2.64
N GLY A 32 3.88 1.50 -2.69
CA GLY A 32 3.23 1.00 -1.49
C GLY A 32 3.89 -0.25 -0.96
N CYS A 33 3.60 -0.56 0.28
CA CYS A 33 4.13 -1.77 0.89
C CYS A 33 3.59 -3.03 0.23
N ASP A 34 2.57 -2.88 -0.59
CA ASP A 34 2.02 -3.99 -1.36
C ASP A 34 2.66 -4.07 -2.75
N ASN A 35 3.71 -3.28 -2.98
CA ASN A 35 4.44 -3.29 -4.23
C ASN A 35 3.61 -2.74 -5.39
N VAL A 36 2.72 -1.84 -5.12
CA VAL A 36 1.89 -1.19 -6.11
C VAL A 36 2.23 0.30 -6.10
N THR A 37 2.37 0.89 -7.28
CA THR A 37 2.64 2.31 -7.38
C THR A 37 1.35 3.09 -7.26
N TYR A 38 1.34 4.06 -6.37
CA TYR A 38 0.18 4.94 -6.19
C TYR A 38 0.57 6.34 -6.62
N SER A 39 -0.38 7.11 -7.04
CA SER A 39 -0.08 8.43 -7.60
C SER A 39 0.44 9.40 -6.55
N ASN A 40 0.13 9.22 -5.28
CA ASN A 40 0.74 9.99 -4.21
C ASN A 40 0.47 9.29 -2.89
N LYS A 41 1.07 9.79 -1.84
CA LYS A 41 0.95 9.12 -0.54
C LYS A 41 -0.48 9.16 -0.02
N CYS A 42 -1.21 10.21 -0.36
CA CYS A 42 -2.59 10.31 0.09
C CYS A 42 -3.42 9.17 -0.48
N VAL A 43 -3.20 8.86 -1.75
CA VAL A 43 -3.93 7.78 -2.39
C VAL A 43 -3.53 6.45 -1.75
N ALA A 44 -2.24 6.27 -1.47
CA ALA A 44 -1.77 5.04 -0.82
C ALA A 44 -2.44 4.88 0.53
N GLU A 45 -2.50 5.95 1.30
CA GLU A 45 -3.11 5.89 2.60
C GLU A 45 -4.59 5.58 2.49
N SER A 46 -5.26 6.15 1.50
CA SER A 46 -6.69 5.92 1.34
C SER A 46 -6.99 4.47 0.99
N GLN A 47 -6.04 3.79 0.41
CA GLN A 47 -6.22 2.38 0.09
C GLN A 47 -5.90 1.49 1.29
N GLY A 48 -5.61 2.08 2.42
CA GLY A 48 -5.38 1.31 3.63
C GLY A 48 -3.95 0.94 3.91
N LEU A 49 -3.02 1.46 3.10
CA LEU A 49 -1.63 1.11 3.31
C LEU A 49 -1.08 1.77 4.55
N ASN A 50 -0.28 1.04 5.28
CA ASN A 50 0.34 1.55 6.49
C ASN A 50 1.72 2.12 6.23
N SER A 51 2.32 1.80 5.10
CA SER A 51 3.65 2.32 4.78
C SER A 51 3.87 2.34 3.29
N TRP A 52 4.78 3.16 2.87
CA TRP A 52 5.16 3.29 1.46
C TRP A 52 6.51 3.99 1.42
N VAL A 53 7.16 3.98 0.26
CA VAL A 53 8.40 4.72 0.07
C VAL A 53 8.20 5.66 -1.10
N ASN A 54 8.94 6.73 -1.13
CA ASN A 54 8.83 7.69 -2.20
C ASN A 54 9.33 7.09 -3.50
N GLY A 55 8.68 7.45 -4.58
CA GLY A 55 9.08 6.97 -5.89
C GLY A 55 8.26 5.79 -6.32
N ALA A 56 8.10 5.62 -7.61
CA ALA A 56 7.34 4.50 -8.15
C ALA A 56 8.07 3.20 -7.85
N CYS A 57 7.30 2.14 -7.82
CA CYS A 57 7.90 0.83 -7.62
C CYS A 57 8.82 0.50 -8.76
N ASN A 58 9.87 -0.25 -8.44
CA ASN A 58 10.85 -0.47 -9.41
C ASN A 58 10.88 -1.85 -9.85
N ASN A 59 9.87 -2.45 -10.16
CA ASN A 59 9.94 -3.82 -10.61
C ASN A 59 9.23 -4.08 -11.90
#